data_48da5b182ab31d57b510f55cf7b3a63c
#
_entry.id   48da5b182ab31d57b510f55cf7b3a63c
#
_cell.length_a   1.000
_cell.length_b   1.000
_cell.length_c   1.000
_cell.angle_alpha   90.00
_cell.angle_beta   90.00
_cell.angle_gamma   90.00
#
_symmetry.space_group_name_H-M   'P 1'
#
loop_
_entity.id
_entity.type
_entity.pdbx_description
1 polymer ?
#
loop_
_entity_poly.entity_id
_entity_poly.type
_entity_poly.pdbx_seq_one_letter_code
_entity_poly.pdbx_strand_id
1 'polypeptide(L)'
;MSDDASARPPDEGAAMLARHITGDVSAFPELIQRFGPSVLGYFSRSGLGRAAAEDLFQEAFARVHVHSKSYDSRRPFRAWLFAIAHNLLCSHLRRQRIRTLFGLRRRQQEAAPVEEAAAPSSSSPEIEAAAREQVEIVQKALRNLPQSQREALLLTVVEGLSQEDAAQILGVPVPTLKTWVRRARIQLAAALSGFEVLS
;
A
#
# COMPACT_ATOMS: atom_id res chain seq x y z
N MET A 1 -34.27 1.24 -24.24
CA MET A 1 -33.71 1.64 -22.93
C MET A 1 -32.79 0.51 -22.52
N SER A 2 -31.55 0.60 -22.94
CA SER A 2 -30.56 -0.47 -22.78
C SER A 2 -29.70 -0.08 -21.59
N ASP A 3 -29.81 -0.87 -20.52
CA ASP A 3 -28.99 -0.81 -19.33
C ASP A 3 -27.65 -1.45 -19.72
N ASP A 4 -26.72 -0.62 -20.24
CA ASP A 4 -25.35 -1.00 -20.50
C ASP A 4 -24.60 -0.96 -19.17
N ALA A 5 -24.87 -1.97 -18.34
CA ALA A 5 -24.02 -2.30 -17.22
C ALA A 5 -22.68 -2.77 -17.80
N SER A 6 -21.80 -1.80 -18.09
CA SER A 6 -20.40 -2.03 -18.46
C SER A 6 -19.82 -3.05 -17.48
N ALA A 7 -19.77 -4.31 -17.92
CA ALA A 7 -19.31 -5.44 -17.13
C ALA A 7 -17.86 -5.17 -16.70
N ARG A 8 -17.68 -4.76 -15.45
CA ARG A 8 -16.36 -4.68 -14.82
C ARG A 8 -15.67 -6.02 -15.03
N PRO A 9 -14.40 -6.06 -15.46
CA PRO A 9 -13.69 -7.31 -15.60
C PRO A 9 -13.79 -8.10 -14.28
N PRO A 10 -13.87 -9.45 -14.34
CA PRO A 10 -14.04 -10.28 -13.16
C PRO A 10 -12.95 -9.93 -12.12
N ASP A 11 -13.38 -9.60 -10.91
CA ASP A 11 -12.48 -9.25 -9.80
C ASP A 11 -11.80 -10.54 -9.32
N GLU A 12 -10.54 -10.72 -9.73
CA GLU A 12 -9.73 -11.89 -9.43
C GLU A 12 -9.65 -12.16 -7.91
N GLY A 13 -9.51 -11.10 -7.11
CA GLY A 13 -9.45 -11.22 -5.67
C GLY A 13 -10.79 -11.64 -5.06
N ALA A 14 -11.90 -11.14 -5.59
CA ALA A 14 -13.23 -11.56 -5.18
C ALA A 14 -13.48 -13.04 -5.48
N ALA A 15 -13.03 -13.52 -6.65
CA ALA A 15 -13.15 -14.92 -7.04
C ALA A 15 -12.30 -15.83 -6.13
N MET A 16 -11.05 -15.47 -5.83
CA MET A 16 -10.20 -16.22 -4.89
C MET A 16 -10.82 -16.26 -3.49
N LEU A 17 -11.34 -15.12 -3.01
CA LEU A 17 -11.98 -15.06 -1.70
C LEU A 17 -13.24 -15.92 -1.63
N ALA A 18 -14.05 -15.96 -2.69
CA ALA A 18 -15.23 -16.82 -2.78
C ALA A 18 -14.86 -18.31 -2.73
N ARG A 19 -13.81 -18.74 -3.44
CA ARG A 19 -13.26 -20.10 -3.37
C ARG A 19 -12.82 -20.43 -1.94
N HIS A 20 -12.12 -19.51 -1.27
CA HIS A 20 -11.72 -19.68 0.12
C HIS A 20 -12.91 -19.89 1.06
N ILE A 21 -13.98 -19.08 0.91
CA ILE A 21 -15.20 -19.18 1.72
C ILE A 21 -15.92 -20.52 1.52
N THR A 22 -15.84 -21.09 0.32
CA THR A 22 -16.44 -22.39 0.00
C THR A 22 -15.53 -23.59 0.38
N GLY A 23 -14.38 -23.35 1.00
CA GLY A 23 -13.51 -24.38 1.58
C GLY A 23 -12.33 -24.81 0.72
N ASP A 24 -12.03 -24.11 -0.38
CA ASP A 24 -10.81 -24.33 -1.15
C ASP A 24 -9.59 -23.85 -0.36
N VAL A 25 -8.80 -24.81 0.15
CA VAL A 25 -7.62 -24.55 1.00
C VAL A 25 -6.48 -23.86 0.23
N SER A 26 -6.43 -23.98 -1.10
CA SER A 26 -5.39 -23.34 -1.94
C SER A 26 -5.68 -21.87 -2.23
N ALA A 27 -6.95 -21.46 -2.19
CA ALA A 27 -7.36 -20.14 -2.62
C ALA A 27 -6.79 -19.00 -1.75
N PHE A 28 -6.64 -19.20 -0.45
CA PHE A 28 -6.10 -18.18 0.44
C PHE A 28 -4.58 -17.98 0.30
N PRO A 29 -3.75 -19.03 0.21
CA PRO A 29 -2.35 -18.88 -0.19
C PRO A 29 -2.15 -18.19 -1.54
N GLU A 30 -2.96 -18.52 -2.56
CA GLU A 30 -2.94 -17.85 -3.86
C GLU A 30 -3.26 -16.35 -3.74
N LEU A 31 -4.24 -16.01 -2.91
CA LEU A 31 -4.61 -14.62 -2.63
C LEU A 31 -3.46 -13.86 -1.96
N ILE A 32 -2.78 -14.47 -0.97
CA ILE A 32 -1.60 -13.87 -0.33
C ILE A 32 -0.48 -13.70 -1.34
N GLN A 33 -0.20 -14.69 -2.18
CA GLN A 33 0.84 -14.61 -3.21
C GLN A 33 0.55 -13.47 -4.19
N ARG A 34 -0.71 -13.30 -4.59
CA ARG A 34 -1.14 -12.30 -5.59
C ARG A 34 -1.16 -10.87 -5.07
N PHE A 35 -1.65 -10.65 -3.86
CA PHE A 35 -1.86 -9.32 -3.28
C PHE A 35 -0.85 -8.95 -2.20
N GLY A 36 -0.14 -9.92 -1.66
CA GLY A 36 0.82 -9.74 -0.56
C GLY A 36 1.91 -8.71 -0.87
N PRO A 37 2.60 -8.78 -2.02
CA PRO A 37 3.62 -7.80 -2.38
C PRO A 37 3.11 -6.36 -2.38
N SER A 38 1.88 -6.13 -2.87
CA SER A 38 1.23 -4.83 -2.86
C SER A 38 0.97 -4.33 -1.44
N VAL A 39 0.42 -5.18 -0.57
CA VAL A 39 0.11 -4.81 0.83
C VAL A 39 1.37 -4.52 1.63
N LEU A 40 2.40 -5.37 1.52
CA LEU A 40 3.69 -5.15 2.16
C LEU A 40 4.36 -3.87 1.65
N GLY A 41 4.35 -3.66 0.33
CA GLY A 41 4.85 -2.46 -0.31
C GLY A 41 4.11 -1.19 0.15
N TYR A 42 2.79 -1.25 0.32
CA TYR A 42 2.00 -0.15 0.86
C TYR A 42 2.48 0.25 2.27
N PHE A 43 2.64 -0.71 3.19
CA PHE A 43 3.12 -0.44 4.54
C PHE A 43 4.54 0.13 4.56
N SER A 44 5.45 -0.47 3.77
CA SER A 44 6.84 -0.02 3.67
C SER A 44 6.95 1.41 3.12
N ARG A 45 6.24 1.71 2.04
CA ARG A 45 6.20 3.04 1.42
C ARG A 45 5.44 4.07 2.26
N SER A 46 4.59 3.63 3.18
CA SER A 46 3.93 4.50 4.17
C SER A 46 4.87 4.99 5.28
N GLY A 47 6.12 4.56 5.29
CA GLY A 47 7.16 5.03 6.22
C GLY A 47 7.32 4.15 7.45
N LEU A 48 6.83 2.93 7.43
CA LEU A 48 7.08 1.94 8.47
C LEU A 48 8.46 1.29 8.28
N GLY A 49 9.12 0.96 9.39
CA GLY A 49 10.28 0.07 9.37
C GLY A 49 9.85 -1.37 9.02
N ARG A 50 10.81 -2.19 8.56
CA ARG A 50 10.59 -3.54 8.07
C ARG A 50 9.74 -4.41 9.02
N ALA A 51 10.15 -4.52 10.28
CA ALA A 51 9.45 -5.33 11.26
C ALA A 51 7.97 -4.91 11.43
N ALA A 52 7.71 -3.59 11.52
CA ALA A 52 6.36 -3.08 11.65
C ALA A 52 5.52 -3.31 10.38
N ALA A 53 6.13 -3.24 9.21
CA ALA A 53 5.45 -3.52 7.94
C ALA A 53 5.08 -5.01 7.82
N GLU A 54 5.99 -5.91 8.22
CA GLU A 54 5.76 -7.35 8.24
C GLU A 54 4.68 -7.74 9.28
N ASP A 55 4.69 -7.14 10.47
CA ASP A 55 3.65 -7.35 11.49
C ASP A 55 2.27 -6.92 10.99
N LEU A 56 2.17 -5.74 10.39
CA LEU A 56 0.89 -5.25 9.86
C LEU A 56 0.45 -6.04 8.62
N PHE A 57 1.36 -6.54 7.83
CA PHE A 57 1.06 -7.44 6.71
C PHE A 57 0.39 -8.73 7.21
N GLN A 58 0.95 -9.38 8.21
CA GLN A 58 0.37 -10.58 8.81
C GLN A 58 -1.01 -10.29 9.41
N GLU A 59 -1.14 -9.18 10.16
CA GLU A 59 -2.42 -8.77 10.74
C GLU A 59 -3.46 -8.45 9.66
N ALA A 60 -3.06 -7.86 8.52
CA ALA A 60 -3.98 -7.57 7.42
C ALA A 60 -4.58 -8.84 6.84
N PHE A 61 -3.78 -9.85 6.53
CA PHE A 61 -4.27 -11.10 5.97
C PHE A 61 -5.02 -11.96 7.00
N ALA A 62 -4.65 -11.91 8.28
CA ALA A 62 -5.45 -12.50 9.34
C ALA A 62 -6.87 -11.87 9.39
N ARG A 63 -6.98 -10.53 9.25
CA ARG A 63 -8.29 -9.86 9.18
C ARG A 63 -9.06 -10.20 7.92
N VAL A 64 -8.38 -10.29 6.76
CA VAL A 64 -9.00 -10.76 5.51
C VAL A 64 -9.62 -12.14 5.72
N HIS A 65 -8.90 -13.07 6.34
CA HIS A 65 -9.39 -14.41 6.64
C HIS A 65 -10.64 -14.38 7.55
N VAL A 66 -10.53 -13.70 8.68
CA VAL A 66 -11.62 -13.63 9.68
C VAL A 66 -12.86 -12.94 9.11
N HIS A 67 -12.69 -11.88 8.33
CA HIS A 67 -13.79 -11.08 7.77
C HIS A 67 -14.20 -11.50 6.36
N SER A 68 -13.65 -12.59 5.82
CA SER A 68 -13.91 -13.06 4.45
C SER A 68 -15.41 -13.19 4.14
N LYS A 69 -16.20 -13.73 5.07
CA LYS A 69 -17.66 -13.91 4.94
C LYS A 69 -18.47 -12.59 4.97
N SER A 70 -17.87 -11.50 5.44
CA SER A 70 -18.52 -10.18 5.49
C SER A 70 -18.16 -9.29 4.28
N TYR A 71 -17.35 -9.81 3.36
CA TYR A 71 -16.98 -9.09 2.15
C TYR A 71 -18.19 -8.94 1.21
N ASP A 72 -18.45 -7.71 0.78
CA ASP A 72 -19.48 -7.40 -0.22
C ASP A 72 -18.86 -7.45 -1.62
N SER A 73 -19.22 -8.49 -2.39
CA SER A 73 -18.71 -8.71 -3.76
C SER A 73 -19.09 -7.62 -4.77
N ARG A 74 -20.01 -6.72 -4.44
CA ARG A 74 -20.32 -5.53 -5.26
C ARG A 74 -19.21 -4.49 -5.22
N ARG A 75 -18.32 -4.56 -4.23
CA ARG A 75 -17.17 -3.68 -4.07
C ARG A 75 -15.91 -4.35 -4.61
N PRO A 76 -14.95 -3.58 -5.19
CA PRO A 76 -13.68 -4.14 -5.60
C PRO A 76 -12.96 -4.77 -4.41
N PHE A 77 -12.49 -6.01 -4.57
CA PHE A 77 -11.72 -6.70 -3.53
C PHE A 77 -10.50 -5.88 -3.09
N ARG A 78 -9.80 -5.29 -4.07
CA ARG A 78 -8.63 -4.45 -3.80
C ARG A 78 -8.96 -3.25 -2.91
N ALA A 79 -10.08 -2.58 -3.14
CA ALA A 79 -10.52 -1.46 -2.29
C ALA A 79 -10.83 -1.93 -0.86
N TRP A 80 -11.49 -3.07 -0.70
CA TRP A 80 -11.77 -3.66 0.61
C TRP A 80 -10.49 -4.08 1.34
N LEU A 81 -9.55 -4.73 0.66
CA LEU A 81 -8.25 -5.13 1.20
C LEU A 81 -7.45 -3.91 1.70
N PHE A 82 -7.36 -2.87 0.86
CA PHE A 82 -6.63 -1.65 1.24
C PHE A 82 -7.35 -0.81 2.30
N ALA A 83 -8.66 -0.92 2.45
CA ALA A 83 -9.38 -0.35 3.60
C ALA A 83 -8.92 -1.02 4.91
N ILE A 84 -8.77 -2.34 4.93
CA ILE A 84 -8.23 -3.09 6.08
C ILE A 84 -6.79 -2.64 6.36
N ALA A 85 -5.93 -2.60 5.34
CA ALA A 85 -4.54 -2.20 5.49
C ALA A 85 -4.39 -0.75 6.00
N HIS A 86 -5.16 0.19 5.44
CA HIS A 86 -5.16 1.59 5.88
C HIS A 86 -5.60 1.75 7.34
N ASN A 87 -6.66 1.07 7.76
CA ASN A 87 -7.13 1.10 9.14
C ASN A 87 -6.06 0.58 10.13
N LEU A 88 -5.33 -0.46 9.74
CA LEU A 88 -4.20 -0.97 10.52
C LEU A 88 -3.06 0.04 10.63
N LEU A 89 -2.69 0.65 9.51
CA LEU A 89 -1.67 1.70 9.45
C LEU A 89 -2.03 2.87 10.37
N CYS A 90 -3.26 3.39 10.26
CA CYS A 90 -3.75 4.50 11.10
C CYS A 90 -3.71 4.14 12.59
N SER A 91 -4.13 2.93 12.94
CA SER A 91 -4.10 2.43 14.32
C SER A 91 -2.68 2.31 14.86
N HIS A 92 -1.74 1.83 14.04
CA HIS A 92 -0.32 1.73 14.38
C HIS A 92 0.30 3.11 14.62
N LEU A 93 0.10 4.05 13.68
CA LEU A 93 0.63 5.40 13.79
C LEU A 93 0.05 6.17 14.98
N ARG A 94 -1.23 5.97 15.29
CA ARG A 94 -1.86 6.55 16.49
C ARG A 94 -1.20 6.01 17.76
N ARG A 95 -0.98 4.70 17.85
CA ARG A 95 -0.27 4.08 18.99
C ARG A 95 1.15 4.58 19.13
N GLN A 96 1.89 4.75 18.03
CA GLN A 96 3.24 5.32 18.06
C GLN A 96 3.24 6.76 18.59
N ARG A 97 2.34 7.62 18.11
CA ARG A 97 2.21 9.01 18.60
C ARG A 97 1.94 9.07 20.11
N ILE A 98 1.04 8.24 20.60
CA ILE A 98 0.73 8.14 22.03
C ILE A 98 1.98 7.74 22.81
N ARG A 99 2.70 6.70 22.39
CA ARG A 99 3.95 6.26 23.03
C ARG A 99 5.02 7.36 23.09
N THR A 100 5.13 8.13 22.02
CA THR A 100 6.08 9.26 21.94
C THR A 100 5.69 10.39 22.90
N LEU A 101 4.40 10.75 22.97
CA LEU A 101 3.89 11.80 23.85
C LEU A 101 4.04 11.48 25.34
N PHE A 102 3.84 10.22 25.73
CA PHE A 102 3.96 9.78 27.12
C PHE A 102 5.39 9.40 27.53
N GLY A 103 6.41 9.76 26.75
CA GLY A 103 7.82 9.52 27.11
C GLY A 103 8.25 8.05 27.17
N LEU A 104 7.39 7.11 26.73
CA LEU A 104 7.66 5.69 26.66
C LEU A 104 8.59 5.37 25.46
N ARG A 105 9.58 6.23 25.22
CA ARG A 105 10.60 6.03 24.20
C ARG A 105 11.56 4.94 24.65
N ARG A 106 11.17 3.70 24.47
CA ARG A 106 12.16 2.66 24.27
C ARG A 106 12.74 2.92 22.87
N ARG A 107 14.08 3.14 22.80
CA ARG A 107 14.83 3.25 21.55
C ARG A 107 14.29 2.23 20.54
N GLN A 108 13.48 2.68 19.61
CA GLN A 108 13.23 1.90 18.40
C GLN A 108 14.20 2.41 17.35
N GLN A 109 15.07 1.50 16.99
CA GLN A 109 16.05 1.56 15.95
C GLN A 109 15.51 2.23 14.69
N GLU A 110 16.40 3.03 14.13
CA GLU A 110 16.37 3.58 12.79
C GLU A 110 15.73 2.59 11.82
N ALA A 111 14.76 3.09 11.05
CA ALA A 111 14.14 2.33 9.97
C ALA A 111 15.24 1.95 8.97
N ALA A 112 15.73 0.72 9.07
CA ALA A 112 16.55 0.17 8.03
C ALA A 112 15.74 0.18 6.73
N PRO A 113 16.33 0.54 5.58
CA PRO A 113 15.67 0.45 4.29
C PRO A 113 15.13 -0.97 4.12
N VAL A 114 13.87 -1.10 3.74
CA VAL A 114 13.35 -2.39 3.30
C VAL A 114 14.02 -2.64 1.96
N GLU A 115 14.97 -3.57 1.92
CA GLU A 115 15.35 -4.18 0.66
C GLU A 115 14.08 -4.85 0.12
N GLU A 116 13.54 -4.27 -0.93
CA GLU A 116 12.53 -4.92 -1.74
C GLU A 116 13.20 -6.20 -2.25
N ALA A 117 12.62 -7.36 -1.90
CA ALA A 117 13.13 -8.64 -2.39
C ALA A 117 13.01 -8.59 -3.92
N ALA A 118 14.08 -8.21 -4.57
CA ALA A 118 14.20 -8.26 -6.03
C ALA A 118 14.07 -9.74 -6.41
N ALA A 119 13.09 -10.03 -7.25
CA ALA A 119 13.07 -11.31 -7.96
C ALA A 119 14.45 -11.51 -8.61
N PRO A 120 15.01 -12.73 -8.62
CA PRO A 120 16.32 -12.98 -9.21
C PRO A 120 16.25 -12.66 -10.71
N SER A 121 16.71 -11.47 -11.08
CA SER A 121 16.92 -11.09 -12.45
C SER A 121 18.38 -11.35 -12.78
N SER A 122 18.62 -11.95 -13.95
CA SER A 122 19.94 -12.22 -14.52
C SER A 122 20.63 -10.94 -15.02
N SER A 123 20.62 -9.89 -14.22
CA SER A 123 21.21 -8.58 -14.54
C SER A 123 22.58 -8.45 -13.90
N SER A 124 23.47 -7.70 -14.56
CA SER A 124 24.80 -7.36 -14.05
C SER A 124 24.72 -6.70 -12.67
N PRO A 125 25.66 -6.98 -11.74
CA PRO A 125 25.70 -6.37 -10.41
C PRO A 125 25.62 -4.83 -10.41
N GLU A 126 26.16 -4.19 -11.47
CA GLU A 126 26.12 -2.74 -11.65
C GLU A 126 24.71 -2.22 -11.95
N ILE A 127 23.93 -2.96 -12.76
CA ILE A 127 22.54 -2.61 -13.08
C ILE A 127 21.66 -2.78 -11.83
N GLU A 128 21.92 -3.81 -11.02
CA GLU A 128 21.21 -4.02 -9.75
C GLU A 128 21.53 -2.93 -8.72
N ALA A 129 22.79 -2.49 -8.65
CA ALA A 129 23.20 -1.40 -7.77
C ALA A 129 22.51 -0.08 -8.15
N ALA A 130 22.50 0.27 -9.44
CA ALA A 130 21.84 1.47 -9.95
C ALA A 130 20.31 1.42 -9.71
N ALA A 131 19.68 0.26 -9.90
CA ALA A 131 18.26 0.09 -9.62
C ALA A 131 17.93 0.27 -8.13
N ARG A 132 18.77 -0.26 -7.22
CA ARG A 132 18.62 -0.09 -5.77
C ARG A 132 18.73 1.39 -5.38
N GLU A 133 19.72 2.10 -5.92
CA GLU A 133 19.90 3.54 -5.67
C GLU A 133 18.67 4.35 -6.11
N GLN A 134 18.11 4.06 -7.28
CA GLN A 134 16.88 4.71 -7.76
C GLN A 134 15.69 4.44 -6.85
N VAL A 135 15.55 3.20 -6.37
CA VAL A 135 14.49 2.83 -5.40
C VAL A 135 14.64 3.60 -4.10
N GLU A 136 15.86 3.73 -3.57
CA GLU A 136 16.12 4.49 -2.33
C GLU A 136 15.78 5.97 -2.48
N ILE A 137 16.11 6.57 -3.62
CA ILE A 137 15.79 7.96 -3.94
C ILE A 137 14.27 8.17 -3.91
N VAL A 138 13.52 7.30 -4.61
CA VAL A 138 12.05 7.37 -4.64
C VAL A 138 11.46 7.16 -3.25
N GLN A 139 11.97 6.20 -2.48
CA GLN A 139 11.51 5.96 -1.11
C GLN A 139 11.78 7.14 -0.19
N LYS A 140 12.95 7.78 -0.32
CA LYS A 140 13.28 9.01 0.44
C LYS A 140 12.35 10.15 0.07
N ALA A 141 12.08 10.35 -1.22
CA ALA A 141 11.15 11.35 -1.69
C ALA A 141 9.72 11.11 -1.16
N LEU A 142 9.25 9.86 -1.17
CA LEU A 142 7.96 9.47 -0.58
C LEU A 142 7.91 9.75 0.93
N ARG A 143 8.96 9.44 1.69
CA ARG A 143 9.02 9.71 3.13
C ARG A 143 8.91 11.21 3.47
N ASN A 144 9.36 12.07 2.59
CA ASN A 144 9.30 13.53 2.76
C ASN A 144 7.91 14.12 2.48
N LEU A 145 7.00 13.37 1.86
CA LEU A 145 5.63 13.81 1.68
C LEU A 145 4.86 13.82 3.01
N PRO A 146 3.94 14.79 3.22
CA PRO A 146 2.95 14.69 4.27
C PRO A 146 2.19 13.35 4.17
N GLN A 147 1.90 12.71 5.31
CA GLN A 147 1.28 11.39 5.37
C GLN A 147 0.02 11.28 4.49
N SER A 148 -0.90 12.23 4.59
CA SER A 148 -2.14 12.25 3.80
C SER A 148 -1.89 12.27 2.28
N GLN A 149 -0.89 13.04 1.83
CA GLN A 149 -0.54 13.13 0.42
C GLN A 149 0.14 11.85 -0.07
N ARG A 150 0.99 11.26 0.75
CA ARG A 150 1.65 9.99 0.46
C ARG A 150 0.63 8.86 0.35
N GLU A 151 -0.28 8.72 1.31
CA GLU A 151 -1.32 7.69 1.29
C GLU A 151 -2.27 7.87 0.09
N ALA A 152 -2.69 9.09 -0.23
CA ALA A 152 -3.50 9.38 -1.40
C ALA A 152 -2.80 8.95 -2.69
N LEU A 153 -1.51 9.23 -2.82
CA LEU A 153 -0.70 8.83 -3.98
C LEU A 153 -0.54 7.30 -4.05
N LEU A 154 -0.21 6.65 -2.94
CA LEU A 154 -0.03 5.21 -2.89
C LEU A 154 -1.31 4.49 -3.31
N LEU A 155 -2.46 4.84 -2.74
CA LEU A 155 -3.72 4.18 -3.05
C LEU A 155 -4.14 4.39 -4.51
N THR A 156 -3.98 5.59 -5.07
CA THR A 156 -4.47 5.89 -6.42
C THR A 156 -3.49 5.54 -7.53
N VAL A 157 -2.19 5.82 -7.35
CA VAL A 157 -1.19 5.69 -8.41
C VAL A 157 -0.48 4.33 -8.33
N VAL A 158 -0.09 3.91 -7.13
CA VAL A 158 0.66 2.65 -6.99
C VAL A 158 -0.29 1.46 -6.96
N GLU A 159 -1.38 1.59 -6.19
CA GLU A 159 -2.33 0.50 -6.02
C GLU A 159 -3.50 0.53 -7.03
N GLY A 160 -3.58 1.57 -7.85
CA GLY A 160 -4.54 1.67 -8.94
C GLY A 160 -6.00 1.73 -8.51
N LEU A 161 -6.29 2.18 -7.29
CA LEU A 161 -7.67 2.35 -6.82
C LEU A 161 -8.34 3.53 -7.52
N SER A 162 -9.67 3.46 -7.68
CA SER A 162 -10.45 4.60 -8.13
C SER A 162 -10.32 5.77 -7.15
N GLN A 163 -10.55 6.99 -7.63
CA GLN A 163 -10.51 8.16 -6.74
C GLN A 163 -11.62 8.10 -5.69
N GLU A 164 -12.73 7.53 -6.03
CA GLU A 164 -13.89 7.32 -5.16
C GLU A 164 -13.54 6.33 -4.04
N ASP A 165 -12.95 5.17 -4.40
CA ASP A 165 -12.55 4.15 -3.42
C ASP A 165 -11.45 4.69 -2.49
N ALA A 166 -10.42 5.34 -3.04
CA ALA A 166 -9.33 5.90 -2.26
C ALA A 166 -9.82 7.04 -1.33
N ALA A 167 -10.72 7.90 -1.79
CA ALA A 167 -11.33 8.95 -0.98
C ALA A 167 -12.16 8.37 0.17
N GLN A 168 -12.91 7.31 -0.10
CA GLN A 168 -13.68 6.59 0.91
C GLN A 168 -12.77 5.93 1.95
N ILE A 169 -11.67 5.28 1.54
CA ILE A 169 -10.68 4.68 2.45
C ILE A 169 -10.06 5.73 3.36
N LEU A 170 -9.68 6.88 2.79
CA LEU A 170 -9.06 7.98 3.53
C LEU A 170 -10.05 8.84 4.35
N GLY A 171 -11.36 8.62 4.19
CA GLY A 171 -12.40 9.38 4.88
C GLY A 171 -12.46 10.84 4.47
N VAL A 172 -12.19 11.16 3.19
CA VAL A 172 -12.15 12.55 2.68
C VAL A 172 -12.99 12.71 1.41
N PRO A 173 -13.46 13.94 1.08
CA PRO A 173 -14.09 14.20 -0.19
C PRO A 173 -13.14 13.98 -1.38
N VAL A 174 -13.67 13.50 -2.52
CA VAL A 174 -12.89 13.27 -3.75
C VAL A 174 -12.11 14.52 -4.20
N PRO A 175 -12.63 15.77 -4.15
CA PRO A 175 -11.86 16.96 -4.47
C PRO A 175 -10.61 17.14 -3.58
N THR A 176 -10.72 16.80 -2.29
CA THR A 176 -9.59 16.84 -1.35
C THR A 176 -8.53 15.81 -1.75
N LEU A 177 -8.94 14.58 -2.04
CA LEU A 177 -8.04 13.53 -2.54
C LEU A 177 -7.30 13.98 -3.80
N LYS A 178 -8.02 14.52 -4.80
CA LYS A 178 -7.42 15.05 -6.04
C LYS A 178 -6.35 16.09 -5.76
N THR A 179 -6.62 16.99 -4.81
CA THR A 179 -5.65 18.00 -4.39
C THR A 179 -4.41 17.39 -3.76
N TRP A 180 -4.57 16.39 -2.90
CA TRP A 180 -3.46 15.68 -2.24
C TRP A 180 -2.59 14.93 -3.27
N VAL A 181 -3.21 14.20 -4.17
CA VAL A 181 -2.49 13.48 -5.25
C VAL A 181 -1.71 14.46 -6.14
N ARG A 182 -2.33 15.58 -6.55
CA ARG A 182 -1.64 16.61 -7.35
C ARG A 182 -0.44 17.20 -6.62
N ARG A 183 -0.58 17.56 -5.34
CA ARG A 183 0.52 18.11 -4.53
C ARG A 183 1.63 17.09 -4.35
N ALA A 184 1.30 15.83 -4.07
CA ALA A 184 2.27 14.75 -3.97
C ALA A 184 3.07 14.58 -5.25
N ARG A 185 2.41 14.58 -6.42
CA ARG A 185 3.09 14.46 -7.72
C ARG A 185 4.05 15.62 -7.99
N ILE A 186 3.64 16.85 -7.68
CA ILE A 186 4.50 18.03 -7.85
C ILE A 186 5.74 17.93 -6.95
N GLN A 187 5.57 17.56 -5.68
CA GLN A 187 6.69 17.43 -4.74
C GLN A 187 7.63 16.28 -5.13
N LEU A 188 7.10 15.15 -5.60
CA LEU A 188 7.93 14.05 -6.09
C LEU A 188 8.69 14.44 -7.36
N ALA A 189 8.04 15.07 -8.32
CA ALA A 189 8.71 15.53 -9.55
C ALA A 189 9.85 16.49 -9.21
N ALA A 190 9.65 17.45 -8.31
CA ALA A 190 10.69 18.37 -7.87
C ALA A 190 11.84 17.66 -7.13
N ALA A 191 11.54 16.62 -6.34
CA ALA A 191 12.55 15.85 -5.64
C ALA A 191 13.38 14.96 -6.58
N LEU A 192 12.76 14.43 -7.65
CA LEU A 192 13.41 13.54 -8.60
C LEU A 192 14.18 14.29 -9.69
N SER A 193 13.69 15.45 -10.16
CA SER A 193 14.40 16.28 -11.15
C SER A 193 15.74 16.84 -10.64
N GLY A 194 15.93 16.94 -9.32
CA GLY A 194 17.22 17.27 -8.72
C GLY A 194 18.28 16.20 -8.89
N PHE A 195 17.92 14.97 -9.24
CA PHE A 195 18.85 13.85 -9.44
C PHE A 195 19.25 13.62 -10.91
N GLU A 196 18.40 14.02 -11.88
CA GLU A 196 18.75 13.95 -13.31
C GLU A 196 19.86 14.93 -13.71
N VAL A 197 20.14 15.96 -12.90
CA VAL A 197 21.20 16.96 -13.17
C VAL A 197 22.57 16.50 -12.68
N LEU A 198 22.66 15.40 -11.94
CA LEU A 198 23.91 14.87 -11.34
C LEU A 198 24.41 13.57 -11.99
N SER A 199 23.76 13.12 -13.07
CA SER A 199 24.19 11.99 -13.91
C SER A 199 24.68 12.51 -15.24
#